data_2921d4002fec6ebf894098bc30ddb271
#
_entry.id   2921d4002fec6ebf894098bc30ddb271
#
_cell.length_a   1.000
_cell.length_b   1.000
_cell.length_c   1.000
_cell.angle_alpha   90.00
_cell.angle_beta   90.00
_cell.angle_gamma   90.00
#
_symmetry.space_group_name_H-M   'P 1'
#
loop_
_entity.id
_entity.type
_entity.pdbx_description
1 polymer ?
#
loop_
_entity_poly.entity_id
_entity_poly.type
_entity_poly.pdbx_seq_one_letter_code
_entity_poly.pdbx_strand_id
1 'polypeptide(L)'
;MPRKSLDLRSQVSLLVDLAQGEVLIKNDQMHFPTFSSLPEDSDIDLRYYGEEYNGVYGPVKHWCLLVEIVEPISYFRPMFTAKDKAGQQFLVAMYLDNDVALPDFWNKYCKPGNVVAIMYACSHSFMDGQSGIRVEDVENIKV
;
A
#
# COMPACT_ATOMS: atom_id res chain seq x y z
N MET A 1 -2.19 -11.23 -25.94
CA MET A 1 -1.42 -9.97 -26.00
C MET A 1 -1.03 -9.55 -24.60
N PRO A 2 0.24 -9.31 -24.39
CA PRO A 2 0.63 -8.81 -23.09
C PRO A 2 -0.02 -7.43 -22.88
N ARG A 3 -0.60 -7.26 -21.73
CA ARG A 3 -1.17 -6.00 -21.31
C ARG A 3 -0.06 -5.00 -21.13
N LYS A 4 -0.18 -3.85 -21.78
CA LYS A 4 0.77 -2.76 -21.55
C LYS A 4 0.52 -2.26 -20.12
N SER A 5 1.37 -2.67 -19.19
CA SER A 5 1.25 -2.21 -17.81
C SER A 5 1.83 -0.81 -17.67
N LEU A 6 1.10 0.07 -17.01
CA LEU A 6 1.64 1.34 -16.56
C LEU A 6 2.61 1.09 -15.42
N ASP A 7 3.65 1.92 -15.29
CA ASP A 7 4.50 1.85 -14.11
C ASP A 7 3.72 2.29 -12.86
N LEU A 8 4.24 1.96 -11.68
CA LEU A 8 3.53 2.22 -10.43
C LEU A 8 3.28 3.71 -10.19
N ARG A 9 4.23 4.56 -10.60
CA ARG A 9 4.06 6.01 -10.44
C ARG A 9 2.90 6.53 -11.27
N SER A 10 2.80 6.08 -12.51
CA SER A 10 1.70 6.45 -13.40
C SER A 10 0.37 5.93 -12.86
N GLN A 11 0.35 4.73 -12.28
CA GLN A 11 -0.83 4.16 -11.67
C GLN A 11 -1.32 5.00 -10.49
N VAL A 12 -0.43 5.43 -9.61
CA VAL A 12 -0.79 6.30 -8.47
C VAL A 12 -1.32 7.63 -8.97
N SER A 13 -0.63 8.26 -9.93
CA SER A 13 -1.09 9.53 -10.51
C SER A 13 -2.49 9.39 -11.11
N LEU A 14 -2.72 8.33 -11.86
CA LEU A 14 -4.03 8.08 -12.45
C LEU A 14 -5.12 7.95 -11.39
N LEU A 15 -4.85 7.21 -10.33
CA LEU A 15 -5.83 7.04 -9.23
C LEU A 15 -6.12 8.37 -8.55
N VAL A 16 -5.10 9.17 -8.28
CA VAL A 16 -5.27 10.49 -7.66
C VAL A 16 -6.04 11.42 -8.60
N ASP A 17 -5.72 11.43 -9.88
CA ASP A 17 -6.43 12.23 -10.87
C ASP A 17 -7.90 11.85 -10.97
N LEU A 18 -8.20 10.55 -10.97
CA LEU A 18 -9.58 10.05 -10.98
C LEU A 18 -10.34 10.49 -9.72
N ALA A 19 -9.67 10.50 -8.59
CA ALA A 19 -10.29 10.92 -7.33
C ALA A 19 -10.58 12.42 -7.26
N GLN A 20 -9.78 13.24 -7.94
CA GLN A 20 -9.94 14.69 -8.04
C GLN A 20 -10.18 15.41 -6.71
N GLY A 21 -9.53 14.93 -5.65
CA GLY A 21 -9.58 15.57 -4.38
C GLY A 21 -10.10 14.68 -3.25
N GLU A 22 -10.13 15.26 -2.06
CA GLU A 22 -10.37 14.54 -0.82
C GLU A 22 -11.74 13.87 -0.76
N VAL A 23 -12.77 14.51 -1.30
CA VAL A 23 -14.15 13.98 -1.25
C VAL A 23 -14.25 12.69 -2.07
N LEU A 24 -13.66 12.66 -3.25
CA LEU A 24 -13.69 11.47 -4.10
C LEU A 24 -12.84 10.35 -3.52
N ILE A 25 -11.68 10.67 -2.94
CA ILE A 25 -10.84 9.67 -2.25
C ILE A 25 -11.60 9.04 -1.08
N LYS A 26 -12.34 9.84 -0.31
CA LYS A 26 -13.14 9.33 0.81
C LYS A 26 -14.26 8.41 0.34
N ASN A 27 -14.86 8.69 -0.80
CA ASN A 27 -16.01 7.93 -1.31
C ASN A 27 -15.63 6.77 -2.19
N ASP A 28 -14.44 6.79 -2.79
CA ASP A 28 -13.97 5.73 -3.69
C ASP A 28 -13.31 4.62 -2.88
N GLN A 29 -14.12 3.66 -2.43
CA GLN A 29 -13.63 2.53 -1.63
C GLN A 29 -12.98 1.45 -2.49
N MET A 30 -13.18 1.46 -3.79
CA MET A 30 -12.57 0.45 -4.67
C MET A 30 -11.11 0.78 -4.94
N HIS A 31 -10.79 2.00 -5.34
CA HIS A 31 -9.42 2.42 -5.65
C HIS A 31 -8.66 2.86 -4.42
N PHE A 32 -9.34 3.40 -3.43
CA PHE A 32 -8.76 3.91 -2.18
C PHE A 32 -9.46 3.28 -0.96
N PRO A 33 -9.27 1.97 -0.75
CA PRO A 33 -9.90 1.32 0.40
C PRO A 33 -9.33 1.81 1.72
N THR A 34 -10.10 1.62 2.79
CA THR A 34 -9.58 1.75 4.15
C THR A 34 -8.81 0.49 4.52
N PHE A 35 -8.00 0.57 5.59
CA PHE A 35 -7.26 -0.58 6.07
C PHE A 35 -8.16 -1.79 6.34
N SER A 36 -9.32 -1.57 6.94
CA SER A 36 -10.25 -2.66 7.26
C SER A 36 -10.87 -3.33 6.04
N SER A 37 -10.80 -2.69 4.87
CA SER A 37 -11.34 -3.22 3.61
C SER A 37 -10.29 -3.83 2.70
N LEU A 38 -9.03 -3.85 3.12
CA LEU A 38 -7.95 -4.39 2.29
C LEU A 38 -8.09 -5.89 2.08
N PRO A 39 -7.61 -6.38 0.91
CA PRO A 39 -7.41 -7.83 0.76
C PRO A 39 -6.42 -8.34 1.80
N GLU A 40 -6.61 -9.56 2.26
CA GLU A 40 -5.62 -10.23 3.10
C GLU A 40 -4.52 -10.81 2.22
N ASP A 41 -3.27 -10.75 2.68
CA ASP A 41 -2.13 -11.21 1.89
C ASP A 41 -2.07 -12.74 1.72
N SER A 42 -2.82 -13.48 2.52
CA SER A 42 -2.93 -14.93 2.44
C SER A 42 -4.08 -15.40 1.56
N ASP A 43 -4.81 -14.51 0.92
CA ASP A 43 -6.02 -14.84 0.18
C ASP A 43 -6.01 -14.19 -1.20
N ILE A 44 -6.79 -14.77 -2.12
CA ILE A 44 -7.02 -14.20 -3.44
C ILE A 44 -8.37 -13.47 -3.40
N ASP A 45 -8.32 -12.16 -3.34
CA ASP A 45 -9.51 -11.33 -3.25
C ASP A 45 -10.03 -11.02 -4.66
N LEU A 46 -11.15 -11.62 -5.03
CA LEU A 46 -11.70 -11.49 -6.37
C LEU A 46 -12.25 -10.09 -6.68
N ARG A 47 -12.34 -9.20 -5.70
CA ARG A 47 -12.63 -7.80 -5.99
C ARG A 47 -11.53 -7.15 -6.82
N TYR A 48 -10.28 -7.60 -6.65
CA TYR A 48 -9.11 -7.00 -7.29
C TYR A 48 -8.32 -7.98 -8.15
N TYR A 49 -8.34 -9.28 -7.80
CA TYR A 49 -7.55 -10.28 -8.50
C TYR A 49 -8.36 -11.00 -9.57
N GLY A 50 -7.69 -11.33 -10.64
CA GLY A 50 -8.23 -12.15 -11.71
C GLY A 50 -7.13 -12.99 -12.33
N GLU A 51 -7.51 -13.93 -13.18
CA GLU A 51 -6.57 -14.76 -13.89
C GLU A 51 -5.86 -13.94 -14.97
N GLU A 52 -4.54 -13.78 -14.84
CA GLU A 52 -3.75 -13.06 -15.82
C GLU A 52 -3.21 -13.99 -16.89
N TYR A 53 -2.77 -15.20 -16.50
CA TYR A 53 -2.15 -16.14 -17.43
C TYR A 53 -2.09 -17.54 -16.83
N ASN A 54 -2.62 -18.53 -17.54
CA ASN A 54 -2.49 -19.96 -17.22
C ASN A 54 -2.73 -20.32 -15.74
N GLY A 55 -3.82 -19.83 -15.17
CA GLY A 55 -4.15 -20.13 -13.78
C GLY A 55 -3.39 -19.30 -12.75
N VAL A 56 -2.53 -18.39 -13.19
CA VAL A 56 -1.86 -17.45 -12.29
C VAL A 56 -2.76 -16.24 -12.05
N TYR A 57 -3.06 -15.98 -10.79
CA TYR A 57 -3.89 -14.84 -10.40
C TYR A 57 -3.01 -13.67 -10.00
N GLY A 58 -3.42 -12.49 -10.40
CA GLY A 58 -2.76 -11.24 -10.06
C GLY A 58 -3.75 -10.09 -10.01
N PRO A 59 -3.31 -8.90 -9.58
CA PRO A 59 -4.19 -7.74 -9.51
C PRO A 59 -4.54 -7.28 -10.93
N VAL A 60 -5.83 -7.32 -11.24
CA VAL A 60 -6.39 -6.81 -12.50
C VAL A 60 -7.08 -5.47 -12.31
N LYS A 61 -7.35 -5.07 -11.08
CA LYS A 61 -7.81 -3.74 -10.70
C LYS A 61 -6.76 -3.12 -9.79
N HIS A 62 -6.58 -1.82 -9.93
CA HIS A 62 -5.59 -1.10 -9.14
C HIS A 62 -6.21 -0.53 -7.87
N TRP A 63 -5.49 -0.62 -6.77
CA TRP A 63 -5.88 0.05 -5.53
C TRP A 63 -4.63 0.52 -4.81
N CYS A 64 -4.79 1.54 -3.99
CA CYS A 64 -3.75 1.95 -3.08
C CYS A 64 -4.34 2.36 -1.74
N LEU A 65 -3.56 2.16 -0.70
CA LEU A 65 -3.89 2.65 0.63
C LEU A 65 -3.15 3.95 0.86
N LEU A 66 -3.91 5.03 1.07
CA LEU A 66 -3.33 6.32 1.45
C LEU A 66 -3.22 6.36 2.96
N VAL A 67 -2.01 6.62 3.44
CA VAL A 67 -1.75 6.64 4.88
C VAL A 67 -0.98 7.89 5.26
N GLU A 68 -1.26 8.40 6.46
CA GLU A 68 -0.43 9.41 7.09
C GLU A 68 0.52 8.72 8.05
N ILE A 69 1.79 9.04 7.98
CA ILE A 69 2.80 8.49 8.88
C ILE A 69 2.59 9.13 10.25
N VAL A 70 2.40 8.28 11.27
CA VAL A 70 2.24 8.73 12.65
C VAL A 70 3.60 8.77 13.35
N GLU A 71 4.33 7.66 13.31
CA GLU A 71 5.63 7.59 13.98
C GLU A 71 6.51 6.52 13.32
N PRO A 72 7.76 6.87 12.94
CA PRO A 72 8.73 5.86 12.52
C PRO A 72 9.21 5.04 13.71
N ILE A 73 9.39 3.75 13.49
CA ILE A 73 9.88 2.79 14.48
C ILE A 73 11.02 2.01 13.82
N SER A 74 12.15 1.86 14.49
CA SER A 74 13.29 1.15 13.94
C SER A 74 13.90 0.24 14.99
N TYR A 75 13.45 -1.02 15.01
CA TYR A 75 14.07 -2.06 15.84
C TYR A 75 14.90 -3.00 14.97
N PHE A 76 14.32 -4.12 14.59
CA PHE A 76 15.01 -5.10 13.74
C PHE A 76 14.93 -4.74 12.27
N ARG A 77 13.93 -3.97 11.89
CA ARG A 77 13.71 -3.52 10.52
C ARG A 77 12.99 -2.18 10.53
N PRO A 78 13.08 -1.43 9.45
CA PRO A 78 12.33 -0.18 9.36
C PRO A 78 10.83 -0.45 9.39
N MET A 79 10.14 0.28 10.26
CA MET A 79 8.69 0.19 10.43
C MET A 79 8.17 1.59 10.74
N PHE A 80 6.89 1.80 10.51
CA PHE A 80 6.23 2.99 10.99
C PHE A 80 4.78 2.69 11.33
N THR A 81 4.24 3.42 12.29
CA THR A 81 2.80 3.43 12.51
C THR A 81 2.18 4.44 11.58
N ALA A 82 1.02 4.09 11.05
CA ALA A 82 0.30 4.90 10.10
C ALA A 82 -1.19 4.93 10.44
N LYS A 83 -1.90 5.90 9.90
CA LYS A 83 -3.35 5.94 9.97
C LYS A 83 -3.93 6.15 8.59
N ASP A 84 -5.07 5.53 8.32
CA ASP A 84 -5.78 5.67 7.07
C ASP A 84 -6.77 6.84 7.10
N LYS A 85 -7.53 7.01 6.01
CA LYS A 85 -8.53 8.08 5.91
C LYS A 85 -9.68 7.96 6.91
N ALA A 86 -9.89 6.77 7.46
CA ALA A 86 -10.89 6.54 8.51
C ALA A 86 -10.34 6.78 9.92
N GLY A 87 -9.04 7.07 10.04
CA GLY A 87 -8.39 7.31 11.32
C GLY A 87 -7.91 6.04 12.02
N GLN A 88 -8.05 4.88 11.41
CA GLN A 88 -7.55 3.65 11.99
C GLN A 88 -6.04 3.60 11.90
N GLN A 89 -5.38 3.24 13.01
CA GLN A 89 -3.93 3.12 13.08
C GLN A 89 -3.50 1.65 12.95
N PHE A 90 -2.37 1.46 12.31
CA PHE A 90 -1.80 0.14 12.09
C PHE A 90 -0.30 0.26 11.81
N LEU A 91 0.39 -0.88 11.83
CA LEU A 91 1.82 -0.96 11.60
C LEU A 91 2.11 -1.21 10.12
N VAL A 92 3.11 -0.53 9.58
CA VAL A 92 3.67 -0.81 8.26
C VAL A 92 5.11 -1.24 8.44
N ALA A 93 5.43 -2.48 8.05
CA ALA A 93 6.75 -3.06 8.20
C ALA A 93 7.40 -3.30 6.84
N MET A 94 8.68 -2.92 6.72
CA MET A 94 9.43 -3.04 5.48
C MET A 94 10.24 -4.34 5.49
N TYR A 95 9.85 -5.29 4.63
CA TYR A 95 10.47 -6.61 4.49
C TYR A 95 11.19 -6.69 3.14
N LEU A 96 12.24 -5.91 2.99
CA LEU A 96 12.93 -5.79 1.71
C LEU A 96 14.10 -6.76 1.65
N ASP A 97 14.29 -7.41 0.49
CA ASP A 97 15.39 -8.35 0.26
C ASP A 97 16.74 -7.64 0.23
N ASN A 98 16.76 -6.42 -0.27
CA ASN A 98 17.89 -5.54 -0.12
C ASN A 98 17.36 -4.15 0.19
N ASP A 99 18.17 -3.37 0.87
CA ASP A 99 17.81 -2.07 1.40
C ASP A 99 18.40 -0.90 0.61
N VAL A 100 18.77 -1.15 -0.64
CA VAL A 100 19.45 -0.15 -1.47
C VAL A 100 18.61 1.10 -1.68
N ALA A 101 17.30 0.95 -1.89
CA ALA A 101 16.42 2.09 -2.14
C ALA A 101 15.76 2.64 -0.87
N LEU A 102 15.86 1.93 0.24
CA LEU A 102 15.17 2.29 1.48
C LEU A 102 15.70 3.58 2.13
N PRO A 103 17.02 3.85 2.15
CA PRO A 103 17.52 5.06 2.83
C PRO A 103 16.93 6.35 2.30
N ASP A 104 16.68 6.47 1.01
CA ASP A 104 16.07 7.68 0.43
C ASP A 104 14.67 7.89 0.95
N PHE A 105 13.83 6.86 0.92
CA PHE A 105 12.47 6.95 1.44
C PHE A 105 12.51 7.26 2.94
N TRP A 106 13.29 6.49 3.69
CA TRP A 106 13.32 6.60 5.15
C TRP A 106 13.77 7.97 5.61
N ASN A 107 14.85 8.47 5.02
CA ASN A 107 15.44 9.73 5.46
C ASN A 107 14.65 10.95 5.01
N LYS A 108 14.05 10.90 3.83
CA LYS A 108 13.37 12.07 3.26
C LYS A 108 11.88 12.12 3.61
N TYR A 109 11.21 10.97 3.63
CA TYR A 109 9.75 10.94 3.59
C TYR A 109 9.12 10.28 4.79
N CYS A 110 9.82 9.41 5.50
CA CYS A 110 9.25 8.73 6.66
C CYS A 110 9.29 9.62 7.90
N LYS A 111 8.42 10.60 7.91
CA LYS A 111 8.31 11.61 8.97
C LYS A 111 6.84 11.77 9.37
N PRO A 112 6.56 12.03 10.67
CA PRO A 112 5.20 12.25 11.11
C PRO A 112 4.50 13.35 10.29
N GLY A 113 3.26 13.08 9.90
CA GLY A 113 2.44 13.98 9.13
C GLY A 113 2.55 13.85 7.62
N ASN A 114 3.58 13.17 7.12
CA ASN A 114 3.68 12.93 5.68
C ASN A 114 2.68 11.87 5.23
N VAL A 115 2.16 12.05 4.02
CA VAL A 115 1.22 11.12 3.41
C VAL A 115 1.94 10.30 2.34
N VAL A 116 1.74 9.00 2.38
CA VAL A 116 2.29 8.09 1.37
C VAL A 116 1.18 7.19 0.85
N ALA A 117 1.35 6.73 -0.39
CA ALA A 117 0.47 5.76 -1.01
C ALA A 117 1.17 4.42 -1.07
N ILE A 118 0.48 3.37 -0.61
CA ILE A 118 0.99 2.00 -0.69
C ILE A 118 0.17 1.27 -1.75
N MET A 119 0.79 1.01 -2.89
CA MET A 119 0.13 0.31 -3.99
C MET A 119 -0.06 -1.16 -3.65
N TYR A 120 -1.22 -1.67 -3.99
CA TYR A 120 -1.58 -3.09 -3.81
C TYR A 120 -1.41 -3.56 -2.37
N ALA A 121 -1.71 -2.66 -1.43
CA ALA A 121 -1.57 -2.98 -0.01
C ALA A 121 -2.50 -4.12 0.38
N CYS A 122 -1.97 -5.06 1.16
CA CYS A 122 -2.74 -6.16 1.73
C CYS A 122 -2.55 -6.17 3.23
N SER A 123 -3.59 -6.56 3.96
CA SER A 123 -3.47 -6.72 5.39
C SER A 123 -2.67 -7.98 5.71
N HIS A 124 -1.86 -7.91 6.74
CA HIS A 124 -0.99 -8.98 7.20
C HIS A 124 -1.15 -9.15 8.69
N SER A 125 -1.17 -10.40 9.15
CA SER A 125 -1.18 -10.72 10.58
C SER A 125 0.25 -11.04 11.02
N PHE A 126 0.78 -10.23 11.93
CA PHE A 126 2.10 -10.45 12.48
C PHE A 126 2.07 -11.51 13.59
N MET A 127 3.25 -12.03 13.92
CA MET A 127 3.36 -13.11 14.89
C MET A 127 2.89 -12.74 16.31
N ASP A 128 2.90 -11.45 16.64
CA ASP A 128 2.41 -10.95 17.92
C ASP A 128 0.89 -10.75 17.97
N GLY A 129 0.19 -11.13 16.90
CA GLY A 129 -1.26 -10.99 16.79
C GLY A 129 -1.73 -9.64 16.26
N GLN A 130 -0.85 -8.70 16.06
CA GLN A 130 -1.21 -7.42 15.47
C GLN A 130 -1.44 -7.54 13.96
N SER A 131 -2.37 -6.75 13.44
CA SER A 131 -2.58 -6.63 12.00
C SER A 131 -1.92 -5.36 11.50
N GLY A 132 -1.39 -5.44 10.29
CA GLY A 132 -0.75 -4.31 9.65
C GLY A 132 -0.47 -4.58 8.20
N ILE A 133 0.55 -3.95 7.66
CA ILE A 133 0.95 -4.10 6.26
C ILE A 133 2.41 -4.52 6.21
N ARG A 134 2.68 -5.54 5.41
CA ARG A 134 4.04 -5.97 5.11
C ARG A 134 4.38 -5.50 3.69
N VAL A 135 5.37 -4.63 3.57
CA VAL A 135 5.84 -4.13 2.28
C VAL A 135 7.08 -4.90 1.88
N GLU A 136 7.01 -5.62 0.77
CA GLU A 136 8.12 -6.42 0.26
C GLU A 136 8.85 -5.74 -0.90
N ASP A 137 8.23 -4.74 -1.50
CA ASP A 137 8.80 -3.99 -2.62
C ASP A 137 8.66 -2.49 -2.35
N VAL A 138 9.80 -1.80 -2.23
CA VAL A 138 9.80 -0.36 -1.96
C VAL A 138 9.15 0.42 -3.11
N GLU A 139 9.12 -0.12 -4.32
CA GLU A 139 8.46 0.53 -5.45
C GLU A 139 6.96 0.66 -5.26
N ASN A 140 6.36 -0.13 -4.39
CA ASN A 140 4.94 0.01 -4.06
C ASN A 140 4.64 1.20 -3.15
N ILE A 141 5.65 1.84 -2.59
CA ILE A 141 5.46 3.05 -1.78
C ILE A 141 5.73 4.28 -2.64
N LYS A 142 4.73 5.16 -2.71
CA LYS A 142 4.80 6.41 -3.47
C LYS A 142 4.51 7.60 -2.56
N VAL A 143 5.26 8.63 -2.77
CA VAL A 143 5.16 9.86 -1.98
C VAL A 143 4.44 10.96 -2.75
#